data_dc644fd308300a1c24cfd07fa6738a1d
#
_entry.id   dc644fd308300a1c24cfd07fa6738a1d
#
_cell.length_a   1.000
_cell.length_b   1.000
_cell.length_c   1.000
_cell.angle_alpha   90.00
_cell.angle_beta   90.00
_cell.angle_gamma   90.00
#
_symmetry.space_group_name_H-M   'P 1'
#
loop_
_entity.id
_entity.type
_entity.pdbx_description
1 polymer ?
#
loop_
_entity_poly.entity_id
_entity_poly.type
_entity_poly.pdbx_seq_one_letter_code
_entity_poly.pdbx_strand_id
1 'polypeptide(L)'
;ILPHAVYNRKEKKFDLYLDVKMKEEITVGFGGNISSYQANQLFLGLGYQYLRRYAADVNANFQVGNSFSGVMLNGRIYLQTRIPTYLNWQGVFSDKKYSESQSLFYEDVLPAFIHQKELYTKVKLGFPFLNRAKAEIGFAYGRLNDYYFQTSNMTFPNATTDHSRYDLFAGSLSIERNSLDYKQYPISGRKQFLVAQYVTGTEKYMPSPITDMGSFDRKVHSWLQMKGEWEQYKTISPYFNLGFMSELVLSSKNLMNNYTASVLQAPAFTPTPHSQIVFNEAFRANQYVAFGLSPILKFSKLLHFRLDMYGFAPLYEIKKEEVWNNNTYTAIPYYGKFLHSFKYMGEAALVLQLPFASISLYANGYSYPAKNFNFGLNIGYLIFNPKMLD
;
A
#
# COMPACT_ATOMS: atom_id res chain seq x y z
N ILE A 1 -6.86 20.65 23.61
CA ILE A 1 -7.33 20.39 24.99
C ILE A 1 -6.23 20.85 25.92
N LEU A 2 -6.53 21.80 26.78
CA LEU A 2 -5.61 22.28 27.82
C LEU A 2 -6.15 21.81 29.18
N PRO A 3 -5.56 20.82 29.81
CA PRO A 3 -5.98 20.38 31.13
C PRO A 3 -5.36 21.33 32.19
N HIS A 4 -6.17 21.79 33.15
CA HIS A 4 -5.67 22.38 34.37
C HIS A 4 -6.40 21.81 35.59
N ALA A 5 -5.63 21.52 36.60
CA ALA A 5 -6.14 20.92 37.82
C ALA A 5 -6.28 22.00 38.90
N VAL A 6 -7.46 22.11 39.52
CA VAL A 6 -7.75 23.01 40.62
C VAL A 6 -8.00 22.19 41.86
N TYR A 7 -7.30 22.49 42.94
CA TYR A 7 -7.48 21.77 44.19
C TYR A 7 -8.77 22.20 44.93
N ASN A 8 -9.68 21.25 45.06
CA ASN A 8 -10.92 21.42 45.80
C ASN A 8 -10.70 21.12 47.30
N ARG A 9 -10.62 22.16 48.11
CA ARG A 9 -10.37 22.01 49.56
C ARG A 9 -11.50 21.30 50.32
N LYS A 10 -12.76 21.36 49.83
CA LYS A 10 -13.90 20.68 50.49
C LYS A 10 -13.84 19.19 50.32
N GLU A 11 -13.51 18.74 49.15
CA GLU A 11 -13.46 17.28 48.81
C GLU A 11 -12.06 16.68 48.96
N LYS A 12 -11.04 17.51 49.24
CA LYS A 12 -9.63 17.11 49.32
C LYS A 12 -9.15 16.36 48.04
N LYS A 13 -9.65 16.80 46.90
CA LYS A 13 -9.35 16.23 45.56
C LYS A 13 -8.97 17.32 44.60
N PHE A 14 -8.37 16.93 43.46
CA PHE A 14 -8.16 17.83 42.34
C PHE A 14 -9.32 17.68 41.34
N ASP A 15 -10.00 18.81 41.08
CA ASP A 15 -10.96 18.90 39.97
C ASP A 15 -10.16 19.20 38.70
N LEU A 16 -10.32 18.35 37.66
CA LEU A 16 -9.67 18.50 36.37
C LEU A 16 -10.58 19.25 35.41
N TYR A 17 -10.22 20.48 35.10
CA TYR A 17 -10.91 21.27 34.09
C TYR A 17 -10.24 21.06 32.74
N LEU A 18 -11.03 20.77 31.71
CA LEU A 18 -10.58 20.56 30.35
C LEU A 18 -11.12 21.68 29.46
N ASP A 19 -10.26 22.57 29.02
CA ASP A 19 -10.62 23.53 27.98
C ASP A 19 -10.60 22.81 26.63
N VAL A 20 -11.78 22.50 26.11
CA VAL A 20 -11.97 21.82 24.84
C VAL A 20 -12.40 22.81 23.78
N LYS A 21 -11.49 23.17 22.89
CA LYS A 21 -11.83 23.89 21.66
C LYS A 21 -12.30 22.87 20.63
N MET A 22 -13.59 22.83 20.35
CA MET A 22 -14.11 22.01 19.26
C MET A 22 -13.61 22.55 17.92
N LYS A 23 -13.14 21.67 17.05
CA LYS A 23 -12.87 22.00 15.65
C LYS A 23 -14.19 22.15 14.90
N GLU A 24 -14.13 22.76 13.73
CA GLU A 24 -15.27 22.81 12.81
C GLU A 24 -15.73 21.40 12.48
N GLU A 25 -17.04 21.21 12.38
CA GLU A 25 -17.66 19.90 12.11
C GLU A 25 -17.31 19.40 10.69
N ILE A 26 -17.12 20.32 9.75
CA ILE A 26 -16.80 20.03 8.35
C ILE A 26 -15.34 20.35 8.07
N THR A 27 -14.64 19.42 7.44
CA THR A 27 -13.28 19.62 6.95
C THR A 27 -13.23 19.33 5.46
N VAL A 28 -12.59 20.20 4.71
CA VAL A 28 -12.31 20.02 3.28
C VAL A 28 -10.79 19.98 3.12
N GLY A 29 -10.30 18.93 2.48
CA GLY A 29 -8.90 18.77 2.15
C GLY A 29 -8.74 18.63 0.64
N PHE A 30 -7.77 19.29 0.08
CA PHE A 30 -7.35 19.08 -1.30
C PHE A 30 -5.84 18.90 -1.35
N GLY A 31 -5.38 18.20 -2.35
CA GLY A 31 -3.97 17.90 -2.51
C GLY A 31 -3.74 17.14 -3.80
N GLY A 32 -2.58 16.58 -3.91
CA GLY A 32 -2.22 15.78 -5.07
C GLY A 32 -0.72 15.60 -5.19
N ASN A 33 -0.34 15.09 -6.33
CA ASN A 33 1.02 14.83 -6.68
C ASN A 33 1.26 15.13 -8.16
N ILE A 34 2.34 15.82 -8.44
CA ILE A 34 2.89 16.04 -9.78
C ILE A 34 4.24 15.34 -9.82
N SER A 35 4.39 14.40 -10.73
CA SER A 35 5.61 13.61 -10.87
C SER A 35 6.11 13.66 -12.31
N SER A 36 7.42 13.60 -12.49
CA SER A 36 8.05 13.38 -13.79
C SER A 36 7.71 12.00 -14.38
N TYR A 37 7.23 11.06 -13.56
CA TYR A 37 6.58 9.83 -13.99
C TYR A 37 5.08 10.06 -14.14
N GLN A 38 4.38 9.19 -14.87
CA GLN A 38 2.94 9.30 -15.15
C GLN A 38 2.03 9.12 -13.92
N ALA A 39 2.49 9.46 -12.72
CA ALA A 39 1.77 9.32 -11.45
C ALA A 39 1.14 10.63 -10.96
N ASN A 40 0.67 11.45 -11.89
CA ASN A 40 -0.01 12.69 -11.51
C ASN A 40 -1.38 12.38 -10.91
N GLN A 41 -1.67 12.98 -9.76
CA GLN A 41 -2.90 12.77 -9.01
C GLN A 41 -3.47 14.08 -8.49
N LEU A 42 -4.79 14.18 -8.50
CA LEU A 42 -5.56 15.16 -7.76
C LEU A 42 -6.33 14.44 -6.64
N PHE A 43 -6.34 15.00 -5.45
CA PHE A 43 -7.05 14.49 -4.28
C PHE A 43 -8.01 15.53 -3.74
N LEU A 44 -9.23 15.09 -3.43
CA LEU A 44 -10.24 15.85 -2.71
C LEU A 44 -10.75 15.00 -1.52
N GLY A 45 -10.67 15.54 -0.32
CA GLY A 45 -11.18 14.93 0.90
C GLY A 45 -12.27 15.77 1.53
N LEU A 46 -13.37 15.15 1.91
CA LEU A 46 -14.46 15.74 2.66
C LEU A 46 -14.61 14.99 3.97
N GLY A 47 -14.58 15.67 5.09
CA GLY A 47 -14.75 15.09 6.42
C GLY A 47 -15.87 15.77 7.18
N TYR A 48 -16.65 14.98 7.89
CA TYR A 48 -17.67 15.45 8.83
C TYR A 48 -17.44 14.77 10.18
N GLN A 49 -17.31 15.60 11.24
CA GLN A 49 -17.11 15.14 12.61
C GLN A 49 -18.35 15.51 13.43
N TYR A 50 -19.02 14.47 13.93
CA TYR A 50 -20.16 14.63 14.81
C TYR A 50 -19.74 14.32 16.25
N LEU A 51 -19.83 15.33 17.12
CA LEU A 51 -19.43 15.20 18.51
C LEU A 51 -20.53 15.79 19.40
N ARG A 52 -21.55 14.98 19.71
CA ARG A 52 -22.62 15.31 20.67
C ARG A 52 -22.84 14.14 21.61
N ARG A 53 -24.01 13.48 21.54
CA ARG A 53 -24.31 12.28 22.32
C ARG A 53 -23.42 11.10 21.94
N TYR A 54 -23.03 11.01 20.67
CA TYR A 54 -22.10 10.02 20.13
C TYR A 54 -20.96 10.76 19.42
N ALA A 55 -19.79 10.18 19.41
CA ALA A 55 -18.69 10.66 18.58
C ALA A 55 -18.64 9.81 17.32
N ALA A 56 -18.68 10.47 16.17
CA ALA A 56 -18.59 9.80 14.87
C ALA A 56 -17.79 10.67 13.87
N ASP A 57 -17.03 10.01 13.02
CA ASP A 57 -16.30 10.62 11.92
C ASP A 57 -16.76 9.98 10.61
N VAL A 58 -17.08 10.78 9.62
CA VAL A 58 -17.37 10.32 8.25
C VAL A 58 -16.45 11.06 7.29
N ASN A 59 -15.76 10.33 6.44
CA ASN A 59 -14.84 10.89 5.47
C ASN A 59 -15.12 10.30 4.09
N ALA A 60 -15.13 11.16 3.08
CA ALA A 60 -15.19 10.80 1.66
C ALA A 60 -13.93 11.33 0.96
N ASN A 61 -13.17 10.46 0.36
CA ASN A 61 -11.94 10.77 -0.36
C ASN A 61 -12.10 10.41 -1.84
N PHE A 62 -11.76 11.34 -2.69
CA PHE A 62 -11.78 11.19 -4.15
C PHE A 62 -10.39 11.41 -4.69
N GLN A 63 -9.96 10.53 -5.57
CA GLN A 63 -8.65 10.58 -6.20
C GLN A 63 -8.81 10.37 -7.69
N VAL A 64 -8.19 11.24 -8.48
CA VAL A 64 -8.19 11.14 -9.94
C VAL A 64 -6.76 11.34 -10.42
N GLY A 65 -6.28 10.41 -11.21
CA GLY A 65 -4.93 10.46 -11.76
C GLY A 65 -4.76 9.52 -12.95
N ASN A 66 -3.63 9.64 -13.63
CA ASN A 66 -3.35 8.85 -14.82
C ASN A 66 -3.16 7.35 -14.49
N SER A 67 -2.40 7.06 -13.43
CA SER A 67 -2.08 5.68 -13.03
C SER A 67 -2.96 5.15 -11.90
N PHE A 68 -3.61 6.03 -11.14
CA PHE A 68 -4.45 5.65 -10.02
C PHE A 68 -5.62 6.62 -9.86
N SER A 69 -6.81 6.06 -9.82
CA SER A 69 -8.05 6.76 -9.47
C SER A 69 -8.83 5.95 -8.45
N GLY A 70 -9.61 6.61 -7.60
CA GLY A 70 -10.38 5.88 -6.62
C GLY A 70 -11.26 6.75 -5.75
N VAL A 71 -12.17 6.08 -5.06
CA VAL A 71 -13.07 6.66 -4.08
C VAL A 71 -13.00 5.85 -2.79
N MET A 72 -12.92 6.51 -1.67
CA MET A 72 -13.01 5.88 -0.35
C MET A 72 -14.05 6.60 0.49
N LEU A 73 -14.99 5.85 1.01
CA LEU A 73 -15.91 6.27 2.06
C LEU A 73 -15.49 5.59 3.36
N ASN A 74 -15.34 6.35 4.42
CA ASN A 74 -14.97 5.83 5.72
C ASN A 74 -15.86 6.44 6.79
N GLY A 75 -16.49 5.57 7.59
CA GLY A 75 -17.30 5.96 8.74
C GLY A 75 -16.75 5.32 10.01
N ARG A 76 -16.53 6.10 11.06
CA ARG A 76 -16.11 5.61 12.36
C ARG A 76 -17.06 6.10 13.44
N ILE A 77 -17.49 5.18 14.29
CA ILE A 77 -18.34 5.46 15.45
C ILE A 77 -17.59 5.02 16.69
N TYR A 78 -17.47 5.92 17.67
CA TYR A 78 -16.86 5.64 18.96
C TYR A 78 -17.93 5.13 19.93
N LEU A 79 -17.71 3.94 20.44
CA LEU A 79 -18.65 3.28 21.35
C LEU A 79 -18.37 3.74 22.79
N GLN A 80 -19.43 4.03 23.53
CA GLN A 80 -19.36 4.39 24.94
C GLN A 80 -19.22 3.15 25.82
N THR A 81 -18.08 2.49 25.73
CA THR A 81 -17.78 1.27 26.47
C THR A 81 -16.71 1.55 27.54
N ARG A 82 -16.58 0.66 28.52
CA ARG A 82 -15.57 0.78 29.57
C ARG A 82 -14.14 0.86 29.02
N ILE A 83 -13.89 0.16 27.92
CA ILE A 83 -12.64 0.24 27.15
C ILE A 83 -12.94 1.08 25.92
N PRO A 84 -12.21 2.15 25.61
CA PRO A 84 -12.45 2.96 24.42
C PRO A 84 -12.42 2.09 23.16
N THR A 85 -13.59 1.88 22.56
CA THR A 85 -13.76 1.03 21.38
C THR A 85 -14.36 1.83 20.24
N TYR A 86 -14.08 1.46 19.03
CA TYR A 86 -14.71 2.06 17.85
C TYR A 86 -15.08 1.00 16.83
N LEU A 87 -16.14 1.27 16.10
CA LEU A 87 -16.53 0.55 14.90
C LEU A 87 -16.15 1.41 13.70
N ASN A 88 -15.40 0.86 12.76
CA ASN A 88 -15.00 1.54 11.53
C ASN A 88 -15.51 0.77 10.33
N TRP A 89 -16.22 1.45 9.45
CA TRP A 89 -16.65 0.94 8.16
C TRP A 89 -15.92 1.65 7.03
N GLN A 90 -15.52 0.92 6.02
CA GLN A 90 -14.87 1.44 4.82
C GLN A 90 -15.52 0.83 3.58
N GLY A 91 -15.87 1.66 2.61
CA GLY A 91 -16.19 1.27 1.25
C GLY A 91 -15.16 1.88 0.31
N VAL A 92 -14.51 1.08 -0.51
CA VAL A 92 -13.40 1.51 -1.36
C VAL A 92 -13.61 1.01 -2.78
N PHE A 93 -13.43 1.93 -3.73
CA PHE A 93 -13.21 1.62 -5.14
C PHE A 93 -11.84 2.16 -5.55
N SER A 94 -11.06 1.34 -6.22
CA SER A 94 -9.75 1.70 -6.77
C SER A 94 -9.61 1.21 -8.19
N ASP A 95 -9.02 2.04 -9.03
CA ASP A 95 -8.68 1.75 -10.42
C ASP A 95 -7.19 2.09 -10.60
N LYS A 96 -6.36 1.08 -10.84
CA LYS A 96 -4.92 1.21 -10.95
C LYS A 96 -4.43 0.67 -12.29
N LYS A 97 -3.78 1.55 -13.05
CA LYS A 97 -3.14 1.24 -14.32
C LYS A 97 -1.64 1.34 -14.14
N TYR A 98 -0.94 0.25 -14.36
CA TYR A 98 0.52 0.26 -14.40
C TYR A 98 0.97 0.54 -15.82
N SER A 99 1.83 1.55 -16.00
CA SER A 99 2.54 1.79 -17.24
C SER A 99 4.01 1.41 -17.05
N GLU A 100 4.57 0.70 -18.00
CA GLU A 100 6.02 0.48 -18.10
C GLU A 100 6.71 1.69 -18.72
N SER A 101 6.45 2.89 -18.29
CA SER A 101 7.23 4.04 -18.72
C SER A 101 8.66 3.89 -18.24
N GLN A 102 9.57 3.53 -19.13
CA GLN A 102 10.97 3.27 -18.84
C GLN A 102 11.88 4.47 -19.15
N SER A 103 11.35 5.55 -19.69
CA SER A 103 12.13 6.73 -20.01
C SER A 103 11.39 8.04 -19.78
N LEU A 104 12.11 9.02 -19.25
CA LEU A 104 11.62 10.35 -18.90
C LEU A 104 11.15 11.19 -20.11
N PHE A 105 11.49 10.81 -21.36
CA PHE A 105 11.34 11.67 -22.53
C PHE A 105 10.86 10.97 -23.80
N TYR A 106 10.53 9.69 -23.73
CA TYR A 106 10.03 8.96 -24.91
C TYR A 106 8.67 8.35 -24.60
N GLU A 107 7.72 8.61 -25.47
CA GLU A 107 6.47 7.85 -25.51
C GLU A 107 6.81 6.38 -25.80
N ASP A 108 6.70 5.55 -24.78
CA ASP A 108 6.92 4.13 -24.96
C ASP A 108 5.71 3.53 -25.66
N VAL A 109 5.97 2.93 -26.79
CA VAL A 109 4.99 2.40 -27.73
C VAL A 109 4.25 1.16 -27.17
N LEU A 110 4.72 0.59 -26.06
CA LEU A 110 4.20 -0.66 -25.47
C LEU A 110 4.09 -0.60 -23.95
N PRO A 111 3.02 -0.05 -23.38
CA PRO A 111 2.75 -0.29 -21.99
C PRO A 111 2.43 -1.78 -21.80
N ALA A 112 3.10 -2.48 -20.87
CA ALA A 112 2.54 -3.71 -20.34
C ALA A 112 1.16 -3.35 -19.80
N PHE A 113 0.14 -3.86 -20.47
CA PHE A 113 -1.22 -3.55 -20.11
C PHE A 113 -1.57 -4.32 -18.84
N ILE A 114 -1.46 -3.66 -17.69
CA ILE A 114 -1.94 -4.18 -16.42
C ILE A 114 -2.92 -3.17 -15.86
N HIS A 115 -4.15 -3.59 -15.70
CA HIS A 115 -5.23 -2.76 -15.19
C HIS A 115 -5.93 -3.53 -14.06
N GLN A 116 -5.84 -3.02 -12.84
CA GLN A 116 -6.45 -3.61 -11.65
C GLN A 116 -7.58 -2.74 -11.15
N LYS A 117 -8.76 -3.33 -10.98
CA LYS A 117 -9.92 -2.69 -10.34
C LYS A 117 -10.27 -3.44 -9.07
N GLU A 118 -10.42 -2.70 -8.00
CA GLU A 118 -10.76 -3.25 -6.68
C GLU A 118 -11.98 -2.52 -6.14
N LEU A 119 -12.99 -3.28 -5.74
CA LEU A 119 -14.19 -2.78 -5.06
C LEU A 119 -14.41 -3.63 -3.82
N TYR A 120 -14.34 -3.03 -2.63
CA TYR A 120 -14.57 -3.77 -1.41
C TYR A 120 -15.25 -2.95 -0.32
N THR A 121 -15.81 -3.67 0.65
CA THR A 121 -16.24 -3.13 1.94
C THR A 121 -15.49 -3.85 3.07
N LYS A 122 -15.11 -3.10 4.10
CA LYS A 122 -14.39 -3.60 5.28
C LYS A 122 -15.02 -3.01 6.54
N VAL A 123 -15.27 -3.85 7.53
CA VAL A 123 -15.73 -3.44 8.86
C VAL A 123 -14.68 -3.86 9.88
N LYS A 124 -14.30 -2.96 10.75
CA LYS A 124 -13.29 -3.19 11.79
C LYS A 124 -13.82 -2.76 13.15
N LEU A 125 -13.63 -3.60 14.15
CA LEU A 125 -13.79 -3.27 15.57
C LEU A 125 -12.40 -3.03 16.14
N GLY A 126 -12.16 -1.83 16.64
CA GLY A 126 -10.86 -1.43 17.17
C GLY A 126 -10.91 -1.07 18.64
N PHE A 127 -9.83 -1.36 19.35
CA PHE A 127 -9.64 -1.04 20.76
C PHE A 127 -8.16 -0.76 21.07
N PRO A 128 -7.84 0.02 22.11
CA PRO A 128 -6.48 0.28 22.51
C PRO A 128 -5.81 -1.02 23.00
N PHE A 129 -4.58 -1.24 22.58
CA PHE A 129 -3.74 -2.35 22.96
C PHE A 129 -2.38 -1.83 23.37
N LEU A 130 -1.95 -2.12 24.61
CA LEU A 130 -0.72 -1.56 25.18
C LEU A 130 -0.66 -0.02 25.10
N ASN A 131 0.47 0.56 25.50
CA ASN A 131 0.68 2.00 25.38
C ASN A 131 0.95 2.40 23.92
N ARG A 132 0.06 3.23 23.33
CA ARG A 132 0.19 3.79 21.98
C ARG A 132 0.04 2.78 20.83
N ALA A 133 -0.57 1.63 21.06
CA ALA A 133 -0.95 0.67 20.04
C ALA A 133 -2.47 0.50 19.99
N LYS A 134 -3.00 0.12 18.84
CA LYS A 134 -4.38 -0.32 18.65
C LYS A 134 -4.41 -1.75 18.16
N ALA A 135 -5.42 -2.48 18.53
CA ALA A 135 -5.75 -3.77 17.94
C ALA A 135 -7.10 -3.67 17.21
N GLU A 136 -7.21 -4.32 16.07
CA GLU A 136 -8.43 -4.33 15.26
C GLU A 136 -8.78 -5.75 14.85
N ILE A 137 -10.07 -6.09 14.94
CA ILE A 137 -10.66 -7.28 14.34
C ILE A 137 -11.45 -6.81 13.13
N GLY A 138 -11.17 -7.37 11.97
CA GLY A 138 -11.75 -6.90 10.71
C GLY A 138 -12.37 -8.02 9.89
N PHE A 139 -13.43 -7.65 9.14
CA PHE A 139 -14.04 -8.48 8.12
C PHE A 139 -14.15 -7.67 6.84
N ALA A 140 -13.79 -8.27 5.72
CA ALA A 140 -13.85 -7.63 4.41
C ALA A 140 -14.50 -8.56 3.39
N TYR A 141 -15.25 -7.95 2.47
CA TYR A 141 -15.75 -8.60 1.27
C TYR A 141 -15.46 -7.72 0.07
N GLY A 142 -14.96 -8.29 -0.99
CA GLY A 142 -14.63 -7.50 -2.17
C GLY A 142 -14.47 -8.31 -3.45
N ARG A 143 -14.43 -7.55 -4.52
CA ARG A 143 -14.21 -8.02 -5.87
C ARG A 143 -13.00 -7.32 -6.46
N LEU A 144 -12.05 -8.12 -6.94
CA LEU A 144 -10.89 -7.66 -7.66
C LEU A 144 -11.00 -8.13 -9.11
N ASN A 145 -10.69 -7.25 -10.05
CA ASN A 145 -10.66 -7.56 -11.48
C ASN A 145 -9.30 -7.13 -12.03
N ASP A 146 -8.56 -8.09 -12.54
CA ASP A 146 -7.26 -7.90 -13.18
C ASP A 146 -7.37 -8.14 -14.67
N TYR A 147 -6.98 -7.14 -15.46
CA TYR A 147 -6.89 -7.20 -16.91
C TYR A 147 -5.42 -7.08 -17.31
N TYR A 148 -4.92 -8.03 -18.09
CA TYR A 148 -3.50 -8.09 -18.42
C TYR A 148 -3.23 -8.88 -19.69
N PHE A 149 -2.01 -8.73 -20.24
CA PHE A 149 -1.44 -9.67 -21.20
C PHE A 149 -0.41 -10.54 -20.48
N GLN A 150 -0.32 -11.83 -20.86
CA GLN A 150 0.66 -12.74 -20.23
C GLN A 150 2.08 -12.54 -20.79
N THR A 151 2.24 -11.85 -21.89
CA THR A 151 3.54 -11.54 -22.49
C THR A 151 3.60 -10.11 -22.98
N SER A 152 4.77 -9.47 -22.83
CA SER A 152 5.08 -8.16 -23.39
C SER A 152 5.74 -8.25 -24.77
N ASN A 153 6.06 -9.46 -25.24
CA ASN A 153 6.85 -9.68 -26.46
C ASN A 153 6.05 -9.59 -27.76
N MET A 154 4.74 -9.35 -27.66
CA MET A 154 3.86 -9.27 -28.84
C MET A 154 3.06 -7.96 -28.82
N THR A 155 3.06 -7.25 -29.94
CA THR A 155 2.20 -6.10 -30.20
C THR A 155 0.83 -6.58 -30.62
N PHE A 156 -0.18 -6.34 -29.79
CA PHE A 156 -1.57 -6.71 -30.10
C PHE A 156 -2.46 -5.47 -30.18
N PRO A 157 -2.41 -4.69 -31.26
CA PRO A 157 -3.14 -3.41 -31.33
C PRO A 157 -4.67 -3.56 -31.17
N ASN A 158 -5.23 -4.76 -31.39
CA ASN A 158 -6.67 -5.03 -31.26
C ASN A 158 -6.99 -6.27 -30.41
N ALA A 159 -6.08 -6.72 -29.57
CA ALA A 159 -6.28 -7.92 -28.78
C ALA A 159 -7.08 -7.65 -27.51
N THR A 160 -8.00 -8.55 -27.18
CA THR A 160 -8.63 -8.60 -25.87
C THR A 160 -7.65 -9.11 -24.83
N THR A 161 -7.64 -8.50 -23.67
CA THR A 161 -6.81 -8.92 -22.52
C THR A 161 -7.34 -10.19 -21.87
N ASP A 162 -6.46 -10.91 -21.19
CA ASP A 162 -6.87 -11.87 -20.18
C ASP A 162 -7.57 -11.13 -19.03
N HIS A 163 -8.56 -11.77 -18.43
CA HIS A 163 -9.29 -11.21 -17.29
C HIS A 163 -9.39 -12.24 -16.17
N SER A 164 -8.85 -11.90 -15.00
CA SER A 164 -9.04 -12.67 -13.77
C SER A 164 -9.89 -11.88 -12.80
N ARG A 165 -11.01 -12.48 -12.37
CA ARG A 165 -11.89 -11.90 -11.36
C ARG A 165 -11.84 -12.73 -10.09
N TYR A 166 -11.70 -12.04 -8.98
CA TYR A 166 -11.68 -12.62 -7.64
C TYR A 166 -12.82 -12.06 -6.82
N ASP A 167 -13.68 -12.94 -6.30
CA ASP A 167 -14.70 -12.59 -5.31
C ASP A 167 -14.20 -13.17 -3.96
N LEU A 168 -13.78 -12.30 -3.03
CA LEU A 168 -13.04 -12.68 -1.82
C LEU A 168 -13.73 -12.24 -0.54
N PHE A 169 -13.64 -13.10 0.49
CA PHE A 169 -13.90 -12.78 1.88
C PHE A 169 -12.60 -12.85 2.67
N ALA A 170 -12.42 -11.93 3.63
CA ALA A 170 -11.28 -11.94 4.52
C ALA A 170 -11.71 -11.63 5.96
N GLY A 171 -11.19 -12.43 6.91
CA GLY A 171 -11.20 -12.13 8.33
C GLY A 171 -9.80 -11.76 8.78
N SER A 172 -9.62 -10.72 9.58
CA SER A 172 -8.29 -10.22 9.97
C SER A 172 -8.21 -9.84 11.43
N LEU A 173 -7.03 -10.03 12.00
CA LEU A 173 -6.60 -9.51 13.30
C LEU A 173 -5.36 -8.68 13.07
N SER A 174 -5.34 -7.44 13.54
CA SER A 174 -4.18 -6.57 13.36
C SER A 174 -3.83 -5.81 14.64
N ILE A 175 -2.54 -5.53 14.80
CA ILE A 175 -1.99 -4.68 15.84
C ILE A 175 -1.13 -3.63 15.15
N GLU A 176 -1.37 -2.37 15.45
CA GLU A 176 -0.62 -1.26 14.87
C GLU A 176 -0.19 -0.27 15.92
N ARG A 177 1.05 0.14 15.82
CA ARG A 177 1.63 1.30 16.50
C ARG A 177 2.32 2.14 15.46
N ASN A 178 1.92 3.41 15.32
CA ASN A 178 2.52 4.33 14.38
C ASN A 178 2.76 5.69 15.04
N SER A 179 4.00 6.13 15.02
CA SER A 179 4.46 7.43 15.54
C SER A 179 5.44 8.10 14.59
N LEU A 180 5.43 7.72 13.30
CA LEU A 180 6.23 8.38 12.28
C LEU A 180 5.78 9.83 12.12
N ASP A 181 6.74 10.73 11.94
CA ASP A 181 6.52 12.17 11.79
C ASP A 181 5.88 12.52 10.44
N TYR A 182 6.26 11.82 9.36
CA TYR A 182 5.72 12.04 8.01
C TYR A 182 5.24 10.73 7.39
N LYS A 183 4.22 10.82 6.52
CA LYS A 183 3.71 9.66 5.77
C LYS A 183 4.65 9.21 4.65
N GLN A 184 5.32 10.18 4.02
CA GLN A 184 6.35 9.92 3.02
C GLN A 184 7.65 10.55 3.52
N TYR A 185 8.74 9.83 3.33
CA TYR A 185 10.08 10.24 3.76
C TYR A 185 10.19 10.58 5.25
N PRO A 186 9.73 9.70 6.17
CA PRO A 186 9.86 9.92 7.60
C PRO A 186 11.34 10.05 8.01
N ILE A 187 11.58 10.90 9.00
CA ILE A 187 12.92 11.13 9.55
C ILE A 187 13.02 10.78 11.04
N SER A 188 11.88 10.62 11.70
CA SER A 188 11.83 10.21 13.11
C SER A 188 10.58 9.39 13.44
N GLY A 189 10.64 8.67 14.57
CA GLY A 189 9.53 7.85 15.05
C GLY A 189 9.66 6.37 14.70
N ARG A 190 8.57 5.65 14.91
CA ARG A 190 8.49 4.20 14.60
C ARG A 190 7.10 3.80 14.13
N LYS A 191 7.06 2.80 13.28
CA LYS A 191 5.88 2.06 12.89
C LYS A 191 6.10 0.58 13.18
N GLN A 192 5.11 -0.06 13.77
CA GLN A 192 5.06 -1.49 14.01
C GLN A 192 3.67 -1.95 13.61
N PHE A 193 3.60 -2.88 12.70
CA PHE A 193 2.36 -3.42 12.18
C PHE A 193 2.46 -4.94 12.11
N LEU A 194 1.46 -5.60 12.63
CA LEU A 194 1.30 -7.05 12.52
C LEU A 194 -0.14 -7.32 12.14
N VAL A 195 -0.34 -8.12 11.11
CA VAL A 195 -1.65 -8.61 10.71
C VAL A 195 -1.62 -10.09 10.43
N ALA A 196 -2.64 -10.80 10.87
CA ALA A 196 -2.95 -12.17 10.47
C ALA A 196 -4.33 -12.15 9.83
N GLN A 197 -4.46 -12.73 8.64
CA GLN A 197 -5.72 -12.75 7.90
C GLN A 197 -5.97 -14.12 7.27
N TYR A 198 -7.22 -14.57 7.36
CA TYR A 198 -7.70 -15.71 6.62
C TYR A 198 -8.55 -15.21 5.46
N VAL A 199 -8.22 -15.65 4.27
CA VAL A 199 -8.89 -15.24 3.03
C VAL A 199 -9.49 -16.47 2.36
N THR A 200 -10.71 -16.34 1.87
CA THR A 200 -11.37 -17.37 1.06
C THR A 200 -12.18 -16.73 -0.05
N GLY A 201 -12.29 -17.41 -1.18
CA GLY A 201 -13.09 -16.93 -2.29
C GLY A 201 -12.84 -17.67 -3.58
N THR A 202 -13.31 -17.10 -4.68
CA THR A 202 -13.28 -17.72 -5.98
C THR A 202 -12.51 -16.88 -6.98
N GLU A 203 -11.65 -17.52 -7.75
CA GLU A 203 -11.04 -17.01 -8.98
C GLU A 203 -11.88 -17.46 -10.17
N LYS A 204 -12.15 -16.53 -11.08
CA LYS A 204 -12.76 -16.79 -12.38
C LYS A 204 -11.82 -16.25 -13.44
N TYR A 205 -11.21 -17.15 -14.18
CA TYR A 205 -10.28 -16.80 -15.24
C TYR A 205 -10.97 -16.88 -16.60
N MET A 206 -10.84 -15.81 -17.38
CA MET A 206 -11.33 -15.66 -18.74
C MET A 206 -10.14 -15.39 -19.65
N PRO A 207 -9.64 -16.41 -20.38
CA PRO A 207 -8.52 -16.25 -21.29
C PRO A 207 -8.88 -15.38 -22.49
N SER A 208 -7.89 -14.67 -23.02
CA SER A 208 -8.01 -14.03 -24.32
C SER A 208 -7.88 -15.06 -25.46
N PRO A 209 -8.37 -14.77 -26.67
CA PRO A 209 -8.22 -15.67 -27.82
C PRO A 209 -6.77 -15.98 -28.19
N ILE A 210 -5.82 -15.19 -27.70
CA ILE A 210 -4.38 -15.34 -27.99
C ILE A 210 -3.72 -16.28 -26.98
N THR A 211 -4.27 -16.34 -25.77
CA THR A 211 -3.64 -17.08 -24.68
C THR A 211 -3.97 -18.56 -24.73
N ASP A 212 -5.21 -18.92 -24.78
CA ASP A 212 -5.71 -20.29 -25.00
C ASP A 212 -7.19 -20.20 -25.35
N MET A 213 -7.64 -21.00 -26.30
CA MET A 213 -9.07 -21.16 -26.54
C MET A 213 -9.74 -22.07 -25.49
N GLY A 214 -9.06 -22.29 -24.39
CA GLY A 214 -9.53 -23.11 -23.28
C GLY A 214 -10.72 -22.49 -22.55
N SER A 215 -11.44 -23.34 -21.89
CA SER A 215 -12.66 -23.01 -21.16
C SER A 215 -12.40 -22.05 -20.01
N PHE A 216 -13.39 -21.18 -19.78
CA PHE A 216 -13.58 -20.45 -18.53
C PHE A 216 -13.29 -21.36 -17.32
N ASP A 217 -12.28 -21.04 -16.54
CA ASP A 217 -11.91 -21.83 -15.36
C ASP A 217 -12.33 -21.10 -14.07
N ARG A 218 -12.85 -21.88 -13.12
CA ARG A 218 -13.24 -21.39 -11.81
C ARG A 218 -12.57 -22.22 -10.73
N LYS A 219 -11.75 -21.55 -9.91
CA LYS A 219 -11.07 -22.15 -8.76
C LYS A 219 -11.51 -21.52 -7.45
N VAL A 220 -11.59 -22.35 -6.41
CA VAL A 220 -11.77 -21.87 -5.03
C VAL A 220 -10.39 -21.80 -4.38
N HIS A 221 -10.10 -20.68 -3.75
CA HIS A 221 -8.87 -20.45 -3.00
C HIS A 221 -9.19 -20.15 -1.54
N SER A 222 -8.36 -20.68 -0.65
CA SER A 222 -8.37 -20.34 0.77
C SER A 222 -6.96 -20.35 1.31
N TRP A 223 -6.57 -19.32 2.04
CA TRP A 223 -5.21 -19.22 2.60
C TRP A 223 -5.18 -18.41 3.88
N LEU A 224 -4.18 -18.69 4.68
CA LEU A 224 -3.77 -17.85 5.80
C LEU A 224 -2.58 -16.99 5.37
N GLN A 225 -2.59 -15.71 5.72
CA GLN A 225 -1.48 -14.79 5.50
C GLN A 225 -1.15 -14.04 6.78
N MET A 226 0.12 -13.90 7.04
CA MET A 226 0.66 -13.07 8.13
C MET A 226 1.63 -12.07 7.53
N LYS A 227 1.51 -10.80 7.94
CA LYS A 227 2.46 -9.74 7.58
C LYS A 227 2.90 -9.02 8.83
N GLY A 228 4.21 -8.90 9.00
CA GLY A 228 4.84 -8.08 10.02
C GLY A 228 5.69 -6.99 9.38
N GLU A 229 5.57 -5.77 9.86
CA GLU A 229 6.34 -4.60 9.42
C GLU A 229 6.88 -3.87 10.63
N TRP A 230 8.17 -3.58 10.60
CA TRP A 230 8.84 -2.76 11.58
C TRP A 230 9.69 -1.71 10.89
N GLU A 231 9.41 -0.46 11.20
CA GLU A 231 10.11 0.70 10.68
C GLU A 231 10.47 1.63 11.84
N GLN A 232 11.70 2.08 11.90
CA GLN A 232 12.18 2.95 12.97
C GLN A 232 13.23 3.94 12.44
N TYR A 233 13.05 5.21 12.77
CA TYR A 233 14.02 6.28 12.51
C TYR A 233 14.53 6.84 13.81
N LYS A 234 15.86 6.85 13.98
CA LYS A 234 16.52 7.31 15.19
C LYS A 234 17.47 8.46 14.87
N THR A 235 17.38 9.52 15.64
CA THR A 235 18.34 10.62 15.60
C THR A 235 19.63 10.17 16.28
N ILE A 236 20.71 10.17 15.53
CA ILE A 236 22.06 9.84 16.01
C ILE A 236 22.80 11.12 16.37
N SER A 237 22.65 12.17 15.56
CA SER A 237 23.19 13.51 15.82
C SER A 237 22.24 14.58 15.30
N PRO A 238 22.47 15.88 15.60
CA PRO A 238 21.66 16.96 15.06
C PRO A 238 21.53 16.97 13.54
N TYR A 239 22.54 16.47 12.82
CA TYR A 239 22.62 16.46 11.35
C TYR A 239 22.41 15.09 10.73
N PHE A 240 22.32 14.03 11.54
CA PHE A 240 22.28 12.67 11.02
C PHE A 240 21.24 11.80 11.75
N ASN A 241 20.34 11.20 10.96
CA ASN A 241 19.40 10.19 11.41
C ASN A 241 19.66 8.88 10.67
N LEU A 242 19.32 7.77 11.30
CA LEU A 242 19.39 6.45 10.72
C LEU A 242 18.01 5.78 10.78
N GLY A 243 17.50 5.39 9.64
CA GLY A 243 16.29 4.59 9.48
C GLY A 243 16.61 3.11 9.32
N PHE A 244 15.76 2.27 9.88
CA PHE A 244 15.75 0.83 9.70
C PHE A 244 14.34 0.38 9.36
N MET A 245 14.21 -0.55 8.40
CA MET A 245 12.95 -1.19 8.04
C MET A 245 13.14 -2.70 7.94
N SER A 246 12.14 -3.46 8.38
CA SER A 246 12.02 -4.88 8.08
C SER A 246 10.56 -5.25 7.81
N GLU A 247 10.36 -6.15 6.87
CA GLU A 247 9.04 -6.66 6.51
C GLU A 247 9.12 -8.17 6.30
N LEU A 248 8.18 -8.90 6.88
CA LEU A 248 8.04 -10.35 6.74
C LEU A 248 6.61 -10.65 6.28
N VAL A 249 6.48 -11.40 5.21
CA VAL A 249 5.20 -11.95 4.76
C VAL A 249 5.30 -13.46 4.68
N LEU A 250 4.36 -14.13 5.33
CA LEU A 250 4.18 -15.59 5.27
C LEU A 250 2.76 -15.88 4.81
N SER A 251 2.61 -16.79 3.85
CA SER A 251 1.30 -17.12 3.30
C SER A 251 1.23 -18.56 2.83
N SER A 252 0.11 -19.21 3.09
CA SER A 252 -0.21 -20.53 2.52
C SER A 252 -0.92 -20.43 1.17
N LYS A 253 -0.87 -19.26 0.52
CA LYS A 253 -1.54 -18.99 -0.76
C LYS A 253 -0.97 -19.84 -1.88
N ASN A 254 -1.83 -20.55 -2.59
CA ASN A 254 -1.49 -21.25 -3.80
C ASN A 254 -1.34 -20.29 -4.98
N LEU A 255 -0.68 -20.74 -6.04
CA LEU A 255 -0.58 -20.00 -7.30
C LEU A 255 -1.95 -19.91 -7.98
N MET A 256 -2.17 -18.81 -8.70
CA MET A 256 -3.37 -18.57 -9.51
C MET A 256 -3.31 -19.35 -10.83
N ASN A 257 -4.31 -19.18 -11.69
CA ASN A 257 -4.41 -19.94 -12.94
C ASN A 257 -3.23 -19.74 -13.89
N ASN A 258 -2.61 -18.56 -13.89
CA ASN A 258 -1.43 -18.29 -14.71
C ASN A 258 -0.39 -17.45 -13.93
N TYR A 259 0.80 -17.30 -14.54
CA TYR A 259 1.91 -16.58 -13.94
C TYR A 259 1.55 -15.13 -13.61
N THR A 260 1.02 -14.36 -14.57
CA THR A 260 0.74 -12.95 -14.38
C THR A 260 -0.32 -12.74 -13.29
N ALA A 261 -1.38 -13.55 -13.27
CA ALA A 261 -2.37 -13.54 -12.19
C ALA A 261 -1.73 -13.84 -10.82
N SER A 262 -0.83 -14.81 -10.76
CA SER A 262 -0.13 -15.19 -9.53
C SER A 262 0.73 -14.06 -9.00
N VAL A 263 1.47 -13.36 -9.87
CA VAL A 263 2.32 -12.22 -9.50
C VAL A 263 1.49 -10.98 -9.15
N LEU A 264 0.41 -10.70 -9.87
CA LEU A 264 -0.49 -9.57 -9.59
C LEU A 264 -1.13 -9.69 -8.21
N GLN A 265 -1.52 -10.90 -7.83
CA GLN A 265 -2.16 -11.19 -6.55
C GLN A 265 -1.16 -11.46 -5.41
N ALA A 266 0.13 -11.55 -5.68
CA ALA A 266 1.16 -11.69 -4.66
C ALA A 266 1.40 -10.35 -3.93
N PRO A 267 1.63 -10.36 -2.62
CA PRO A 267 2.10 -9.20 -1.88
C PRO A 267 3.33 -8.58 -2.53
N ALA A 268 3.34 -7.25 -2.60
CA ALA A 268 4.40 -6.47 -3.21
C ALA A 268 5.21 -5.72 -2.14
N PHE A 269 6.52 -5.82 -2.21
CA PHE A 269 7.43 -4.99 -1.42
C PHE A 269 7.68 -3.67 -2.12
N THR A 270 7.08 -2.57 -1.61
CA THR A 270 7.10 -1.24 -2.23
C THR A 270 7.43 -0.16 -1.20
N PRO A 271 8.67 -0.12 -0.68
CA PRO A 271 9.04 0.74 0.45
C PRO A 271 9.20 2.22 0.09
N THR A 272 9.45 2.57 -1.18
CA THR A 272 9.61 3.96 -1.60
C THR A 272 8.38 4.48 -2.35
N PRO A 273 8.13 5.81 -2.38
CA PRO A 273 7.03 6.37 -3.15
C PRO A 273 7.05 5.96 -4.62
N HIS A 274 8.23 5.94 -5.24
CA HIS A 274 8.37 5.51 -6.64
C HIS A 274 8.03 4.03 -6.83
N SER A 275 8.47 3.14 -5.93
CA SER A 275 8.17 1.70 -6.03
C SER A 275 6.67 1.38 -5.91
N GLN A 276 5.86 2.28 -5.35
CA GLN A 276 4.40 2.11 -5.25
C GLN A 276 3.66 2.37 -6.56
N ILE A 277 4.25 3.13 -7.48
CA ILE A 277 3.64 3.48 -8.77
C ILE A 277 4.09 2.55 -9.90
N VAL A 278 5.23 1.89 -9.76
CA VAL A 278 5.78 0.98 -10.75
C VAL A 278 5.34 -0.45 -10.46
N PHE A 279 5.00 -1.20 -11.52
CA PHE A 279 4.85 -2.64 -11.41
C PHE A 279 6.20 -3.32 -11.58
N ASN A 280 6.72 -3.90 -10.50
CA ASN A 280 7.94 -4.69 -10.57
C ASN A 280 7.66 -6.11 -10.05
N GLU A 281 7.61 -7.08 -10.95
CA GLU A 281 7.33 -8.48 -10.63
C GLU A 281 8.39 -9.11 -9.72
N ALA A 282 9.65 -8.65 -9.83
CA ALA A 282 10.76 -9.19 -9.07
C ALA A 282 10.64 -8.96 -7.54
N PHE A 283 9.87 -7.94 -7.13
CA PHE A 283 9.63 -7.59 -5.72
C PHE A 283 8.24 -8.04 -5.26
N ARG A 284 7.73 -9.15 -5.81
CA ARG A 284 6.46 -9.75 -5.44
C ARG A 284 6.63 -11.24 -5.17
N ALA A 285 6.11 -11.68 -4.04
CA ALA A 285 6.10 -13.10 -3.67
C ALA A 285 5.00 -13.35 -2.63
N ASN A 286 4.50 -14.59 -2.57
CA ASN A 286 3.53 -14.96 -1.54
C ASN A 286 4.18 -15.03 -0.14
N GLN A 287 5.50 -15.27 -0.10
CA GLN A 287 6.28 -15.34 1.14
C GLN A 287 7.64 -14.69 0.91
N TYR A 288 8.03 -13.75 1.77
CA TYR A 288 9.33 -13.09 1.67
C TYR A 288 9.77 -12.46 2.98
N VAL A 289 11.06 -12.17 3.05
CA VAL A 289 11.68 -11.29 4.03
C VAL A 289 12.30 -10.12 3.30
N ALA A 290 12.10 -8.92 3.82
CA ALA A 290 12.73 -7.72 3.31
C ALA A 290 13.29 -6.88 4.47
N PHE A 291 14.36 -6.15 4.20
CA PHE A 291 14.98 -5.25 5.15
C PHE A 291 15.53 -4.02 4.43
N GLY A 292 15.69 -2.94 5.16
CA GLY A 292 16.20 -1.70 4.61
C GLY A 292 16.95 -0.85 5.63
N LEU A 293 17.87 -0.04 5.12
CA LEU A 293 18.61 0.97 5.85
C LEU A 293 18.48 2.30 5.14
N SER A 294 18.28 3.37 5.93
CA SER A 294 18.07 4.72 5.44
C SER A 294 18.94 5.71 6.21
N PRO A 295 20.23 5.91 5.87
CA PRO A 295 20.99 7.05 6.34
C PRO A 295 20.42 8.35 5.82
N ILE A 296 20.22 9.33 6.73
CA ILE A 296 19.58 10.61 6.43
C ILE A 296 20.46 11.75 6.95
N LEU A 297 20.88 12.63 6.03
CA LEU A 297 21.64 13.84 6.32
C LEU A 297 20.69 15.04 6.34
N LYS A 298 20.57 15.72 7.47
CA LYS A 298 19.70 16.90 7.65
C LYS A 298 20.52 18.18 7.43
N PHE A 299 20.17 18.95 6.43
CA PHE A 299 20.76 20.28 6.17
C PHE A 299 20.00 21.36 6.92
N SER A 300 18.70 21.17 7.11
CA SER A 300 17.83 22.04 7.90
C SER A 300 16.66 21.25 8.50
N LYS A 301 15.73 21.93 9.15
CA LYS A 301 14.49 21.31 9.65
C LYS A 301 13.60 20.80 8.51
N LEU A 302 13.72 21.36 7.32
CA LEU A 302 12.86 21.07 6.17
C LEU A 302 13.59 20.31 5.06
N LEU A 303 14.91 20.48 4.93
CA LEU A 303 15.70 19.91 3.84
C LEU A 303 16.63 18.82 4.34
N HIS A 304 16.52 17.64 3.74
CA HIS A 304 17.39 16.51 4.02
C HIS A 304 17.71 15.70 2.76
N PHE A 305 18.85 15.07 2.79
CA PHE A 305 19.25 14.05 1.82
C PHE A 305 19.14 12.69 2.48
N ARG A 306 18.60 11.70 1.76
CA ARG A 306 18.50 10.33 2.22
C ARG A 306 18.99 9.35 1.16
N LEU A 307 19.52 8.25 1.64
CA LEU A 307 19.89 7.12 0.80
C LEU A 307 19.17 5.88 1.36
N ASP A 308 18.15 5.42 0.66
CA ASP A 308 17.38 4.26 1.06
C ASP A 308 17.90 3.03 0.32
N MET A 309 18.25 2.00 1.05
CA MET A 309 18.79 0.74 0.53
C MET A 309 17.96 -0.42 1.06
N TYR A 310 17.43 -1.25 0.17
CA TYR A 310 16.56 -2.36 0.53
C TYR A 310 17.02 -3.66 -0.09
N GLY A 311 16.91 -4.74 0.70
CA GLY A 311 17.06 -6.11 0.27
C GLY A 311 15.74 -6.86 0.36
N PHE A 312 15.47 -7.70 -0.62
CA PHE A 312 14.27 -8.52 -0.73
C PHE A 312 14.64 -9.96 -1.04
N ALA A 313 14.19 -10.89 -0.22
CA ALA A 313 14.42 -12.32 -0.39
C ALA A 313 13.09 -13.06 -0.38
N PRO A 314 12.56 -13.48 -1.54
CA PRO A 314 11.40 -14.36 -1.59
C PRO A 314 11.79 -15.73 -1.00
N LEU A 315 10.96 -16.30 -0.12
CA LEU A 315 11.17 -17.66 0.36
C LEU A 315 11.02 -18.66 -0.79
N TYR A 316 10.03 -18.43 -1.63
CA TYR A 316 9.81 -19.14 -2.88
C TYR A 316 9.47 -18.13 -3.97
N GLU A 317 10.36 -17.96 -4.94
CA GLU A 317 10.13 -17.09 -6.09
C GLU A 317 9.04 -17.68 -6.99
N ILE A 318 8.10 -16.84 -7.45
CA ILE A 318 7.12 -17.25 -8.45
C ILE A 318 7.81 -17.21 -9.81
N LYS A 319 7.86 -18.34 -10.49
CA LYS A 319 8.49 -18.51 -11.80
C LYS A 319 7.45 -18.95 -12.83
N LYS A 320 7.79 -18.82 -14.11
CA LYS A 320 6.95 -19.26 -15.22
C LYS A 320 7.65 -20.27 -16.08
N GLU A 321 6.84 -21.19 -16.59
CA GLU A 321 7.17 -22.04 -17.72
C GLU A 321 6.34 -21.56 -18.92
N GLU A 322 7.01 -21.20 -20.01
CA GLU A 322 6.37 -20.67 -21.21
C GLU A 322 6.00 -21.80 -22.14
N VAL A 323 4.72 -21.92 -22.46
CA VAL A 323 4.18 -22.95 -23.37
C VAL A 323 3.59 -22.25 -24.60
N TRP A 324 4.11 -22.65 -25.77
CA TRP A 324 3.64 -22.16 -27.07
C TRP A 324 2.95 -23.29 -27.83
N ASN A 325 1.68 -23.11 -28.13
CA ASN A 325 0.89 -24.04 -28.93
C ASN A 325 0.23 -23.31 -30.09
N ASN A 326 0.62 -23.59 -31.33
CA ASN A 326 -0.05 -23.15 -32.56
C ASN A 326 -0.65 -21.73 -32.54
N ASN A 327 0.10 -20.70 -32.19
CA ASN A 327 -0.30 -19.31 -32.04
C ASN A 327 -0.91 -18.92 -30.68
N THR A 328 -0.97 -19.82 -29.71
CA THR A 328 -1.35 -19.47 -28.34
C THR A 328 -0.16 -19.50 -27.41
N TYR A 329 -0.14 -18.57 -26.44
CA TYR A 329 0.90 -18.45 -25.42
C TYR A 329 0.28 -18.61 -24.02
N THR A 330 0.86 -19.47 -23.21
CA THR A 330 0.45 -19.66 -21.82
C THR A 330 1.67 -19.68 -20.91
N ALA A 331 1.63 -18.87 -19.84
CA ALA A 331 2.66 -18.84 -18.82
C ALA A 331 2.18 -19.59 -17.56
N ILE A 332 2.67 -20.81 -17.36
CA ILE A 332 2.30 -21.68 -16.23
C ILE A 332 3.15 -21.28 -15.02
N PRO A 333 2.55 -20.90 -13.87
CA PRO A 333 3.30 -20.54 -12.69
C PRO A 333 3.78 -21.76 -11.92
N TYR A 334 4.99 -21.66 -11.34
CA TYR A 334 5.51 -22.62 -10.37
C TYR A 334 6.39 -21.95 -9.33
N TYR A 335 6.59 -22.60 -8.19
CA TYR A 335 7.49 -22.12 -7.15
C TYR A 335 8.92 -22.54 -7.42
N GLY A 336 9.84 -21.58 -7.38
CA GLY A 336 11.28 -21.84 -7.42
C GLY A 336 11.80 -22.49 -6.14
N LYS A 337 13.13 -22.65 -6.06
CA LYS A 337 13.80 -23.20 -4.86
C LYS A 337 13.75 -22.22 -3.69
N PHE A 338 13.77 -22.78 -2.46
CA PHE A 338 13.74 -22.03 -1.22
C PHE A 338 14.96 -21.08 -1.11
N LEU A 339 14.70 -19.79 -0.83
CA LEU A 339 15.71 -18.72 -0.62
C LEU A 339 16.82 -18.69 -1.70
N HIS A 340 16.48 -19.00 -2.96
CA HIS A 340 17.45 -19.07 -4.02
C HIS A 340 17.75 -17.72 -4.69
N SER A 341 16.86 -16.74 -4.56
CA SER A 341 17.02 -15.43 -5.18
C SER A 341 17.06 -14.31 -4.12
N PHE A 342 17.88 -13.32 -4.39
CA PHE A 342 17.97 -12.09 -3.60
C PHE A 342 17.91 -10.92 -4.55
N LYS A 343 17.05 -9.96 -4.25
CA LYS A 343 16.87 -8.73 -5.03
C LYS A 343 17.19 -7.53 -4.16
N TYR A 344 17.66 -6.47 -4.76
CA TYR A 344 17.91 -5.22 -4.04
C TYR A 344 17.37 -4.02 -4.82
N MET A 345 17.00 -2.98 -4.11
CA MET A 345 16.67 -1.69 -4.66
C MET A 345 17.27 -0.58 -3.81
N GLY A 346 17.52 0.57 -4.43
CA GLY A 346 18.00 1.75 -3.74
C GLY A 346 17.39 3.02 -4.30
N GLU A 347 17.24 4.02 -3.44
CA GLU A 347 16.78 5.35 -3.80
C GLU A 347 17.62 6.40 -3.07
N ALA A 348 18.24 7.30 -3.81
CA ALA A 348 18.86 8.50 -3.27
C ALA A 348 17.91 9.67 -3.52
N ALA A 349 17.52 10.38 -2.46
CA ALA A 349 16.56 11.48 -2.58
C ALA A 349 16.99 12.72 -1.79
N LEU A 350 16.89 13.88 -2.45
CA LEU A 350 16.92 15.18 -1.81
C LEU A 350 15.48 15.64 -1.57
N VAL A 351 15.07 15.76 -0.31
CA VAL A 351 13.68 15.99 0.09
C VAL A 351 13.56 17.33 0.80
N LEU A 352 12.69 18.19 0.29
CA LEU A 352 12.22 19.40 0.95
C LEU A 352 10.81 19.12 1.51
N GLN A 353 10.72 19.01 2.84
CA GLN A 353 9.51 18.70 3.56
C GLN A 353 8.80 19.98 3.98
N LEU A 354 7.75 20.36 3.28
CA LEU A 354 6.90 21.49 3.63
C LEU A 354 5.72 21.03 4.52
N PRO A 355 5.07 21.91 5.27
CA PRO A 355 3.92 21.56 6.12
C PRO A 355 2.73 20.94 5.34
N PHE A 356 2.59 21.27 4.05
CA PHE A 356 1.47 20.91 3.20
C PHE A 356 1.87 20.05 2.00
N ALA A 357 3.17 19.89 1.70
CA ALA A 357 3.67 19.11 0.57
C ALA A 357 5.10 18.64 0.80
N SER A 358 5.53 17.61 0.09
CA SER A 358 6.95 17.27 -0.06
C SER A 358 7.40 17.51 -1.49
N ILE A 359 8.61 18.00 -1.67
CA ILE A 359 9.27 18.08 -2.97
C ILE A 359 10.48 17.17 -2.89
N SER A 360 10.57 16.20 -3.78
CA SER A 360 11.70 15.27 -3.81
C SER A 360 12.30 15.16 -5.20
N LEU A 361 13.60 15.35 -5.26
CA LEU A 361 14.43 14.99 -6.42
C LEU A 361 15.09 13.66 -6.08
N TYR A 362 14.86 12.63 -6.87
CA TYR A 362 15.33 11.29 -6.55
C TYR A 362 16.00 10.61 -7.74
N ALA A 363 16.91 9.69 -7.41
CA ALA A 363 17.48 8.71 -8.30
C ALA A 363 17.29 7.33 -7.68
N ASN A 364 16.72 6.39 -8.41
CA ASN A 364 16.54 5.03 -7.92
C ASN A 364 17.01 3.98 -8.91
N GLY A 365 17.28 2.79 -8.38
CA GLY A 365 17.71 1.64 -9.15
C GLY A 365 17.18 0.35 -8.55
N TYR A 366 16.99 -0.63 -9.43
CA TYR A 366 16.51 -1.96 -9.09
C TYR A 366 17.45 -3.01 -9.67
N SER A 367 17.66 -4.10 -8.92
CA SER A 367 18.48 -5.23 -9.40
C SER A 367 17.85 -5.99 -10.56
N TYR A 368 16.54 -5.79 -10.80
CA TYR A 368 15.79 -6.42 -11.87
C TYR A 368 14.53 -5.59 -12.19
N PRO A 369 14.14 -5.42 -13.46
CA PRO A 369 14.92 -5.70 -14.67
C PRO A 369 16.17 -4.81 -14.75
N ALA A 370 17.16 -5.20 -15.54
CA ALA A 370 18.50 -4.62 -15.59
C ALA A 370 18.62 -3.19 -16.13
N LYS A 371 17.59 -2.38 -16.08
CA LYS A 371 17.66 -0.94 -16.35
C LYS A 371 17.89 -0.19 -15.04
N ASN A 372 19.02 0.45 -14.99
CA ASN A 372 19.75 0.57 -13.75
C ASN A 372 19.41 1.81 -12.94
N PHE A 373 18.99 2.94 -13.53
CA PHE A 373 18.70 4.15 -12.78
C PHE A 373 17.57 4.95 -13.43
N ASN A 374 16.63 5.37 -12.56
CA ASN A 374 15.60 6.31 -12.93
C ASN A 374 15.79 7.59 -12.12
N PHE A 375 15.65 8.74 -12.76
CA PHE A 375 15.73 10.05 -12.12
C PHE A 375 14.34 10.68 -12.19
N GLY A 376 13.90 11.27 -11.09
CA GLY A 376 12.59 11.88 -11.06
C GLY A 376 12.48 13.04 -10.11
N LEU A 377 11.48 13.87 -10.38
CA LEU A 377 11.00 14.94 -9.52
C LEU A 377 9.58 14.62 -9.10
N ASN A 378 9.30 14.79 -7.82
CA ASN A 378 7.97 14.59 -7.27
C ASN A 378 7.58 15.78 -6.40
N ILE A 379 6.41 16.35 -6.63
CA ILE A 379 5.86 17.50 -5.88
C ILE A 379 4.50 17.10 -5.34
N GLY A 380 4.35 17.09 -4.02
CA GLY A 380 3.12 16.67 -3.34
C GLY A 380 3.24 15.31 -2.67
N TYR A 381 2.12 14.74 -2.32
CA TYR A 381 2.01 13.42 -1.70
C TYR A 381 1.30 12.45 -2.64
N LEU A 382 1.89 11.28 -2.84
CA LEU A 382 1.22 10.15 -3.45
C LEU A 382 0.21 9.58 -2.44
N ILE A 383 -1.03 9.55 -2.82
CA ILE A 383 -2.13 9.08 -1.98
C ILE A 383 -2.74 7.85 -2.65
N PHE A 384 -2.77 6.74 -1.94
CA PHE A 384 -3.41 5.52 -2.38
C PHE A 384 -4.49 5.11 -1.39
N ASN A 385 -5.58 4.56 -1.90
CA ASN A 385 -6.56 3.92 -1.06
C ASN A 385 -5.95 2.67 -0.40
N PRO A 386 -6.37 2.32 0.83
CA PRO A 386 -6.05 1.05 1.43
C PRO A 386 -6.45 -0.11 0.51
N LYS A 387 -5.73 -1.21 0.56
CA LYS A 387 -6.10 -2.44 -0.13
C LYS A 387 -7.10 -3.25 0.71
N MET A 388 -7.83 -4.15 0.07
CA MET A 388 -8.68 -5.11 0.77
C MET A 388 -7.83 -6.04 1.64
N LEU A 389 -6.75 -6.57 1.05
CA LEU A 389 -5.79 -7.45 1.72
C LEU A 389 -4.52 -6.65 2.06
N ASP A 390 -4.14 -6.68 3.34
CA ASP A 390 -2.98 -5.95 3.89
C ASP A 390 -1.69 -6.73 3.72
#